data_f77ce376c11b68649f118718be618e86
#
_entry.id   f77ce376c11b68649f118718be618e86
#
_cell.length_a   1.000
_cell.length_b   1.000
_cell.length_c   1.000
_cell.angle_alpha   90.00
_cell.angle_beta   90.00
_cell.angle_gamma   90.00
#
_symmetry.space_group_name_H-M   'P 1'
#
loop_
_entity.id
_entity.type
_entity.pdbx_description
1 polymer ?
#
loop_
_entity_poly.entity_id
_entity_poly.type
_entity_poly.pdbx_seq_one_letter_code
_entity_poly.pdbx_strand_id
1 'polypeptide(L)'
;MYHRFEDERFPSTSISSKNFQNHIKYLKENNFNILPISDLILFFNKKNDIPEKSVFLTIDDGYKSFYEHAYPILKKYKLPFSLFLSTKFVSSEKNSDFMNWEMIQELSKNKGEILNHTHSHPKLLELQINEVEKEFNLAEKEIISKIGRLQRVVSYPYGESSPQIQELVKKMGYDIGFSQHSSPIHINENKLALPRFAINDEFGKMKRFSQIVNSKALIVSNLKILKDNSNLATFEVSFSTNKIANAINCYINNNAELKKKVINNMDVNLKITNIKKNKRYRLNCTYFDEKRTLFWYGKMIKTTQESIIF
;
A
#
# COMPACT_ATOMS: atom_id res chain seq x y z
N MET A 1 3.57 5.58 -0.04
CA MET A 1 2.48 5.75 0.94
C MET A 1 3.03 6.47 2.16
N TYR A 2 2.41 7.59 2.54
CA TYR A 2 2.74 8.44 3.68
C TYR A 2 1.52 8.55 4.59
N HIS A 3 1.68 9.05 5.84
CA HIS A 3 0.59 9.30 6.78
C HIS A 3 0.79 10.66 7.48
N ARG A 4 1.73 10.75 8.45
CA ARG A 4 2.03 11.93 9.25
C ARG A 4 3.31 12.62 8.81
N PHE A 5 3.40 13.90 9.14
CA PHE A 5 4.59 14.73 8.87
C PHE A 5 4.94 15.53 10.13
N GLU A 6 6.25 15.62 10.45
CA GLU A 6 6.76 16.37 11.63
C GLU A 6 6.09 15.96 12.97
N ASP A 7 5.64 14.71 13.09
CA ASP A 7 4.94 14.23 14.29
C ASP A 7 5.78 13.15 14.99
N GLU A 8 6.67 13.59 15.89
CA GLU A 8 7.59 12.71 16.62
C GLU A 8 6.88 11.77 17.60
N ARG A 9 5.61 12.04 17.95
CA ARG A 9 4.80 11.15 18.81
C ARG A 9 4.54 9.80 18.13
N PHE A 10 4.60 9.75 16.79
CA PHE A 10 4.29 8.56 15.98
C PHE A 10 5.38 8.27 14.94
N PRO A 11 6.62 7.94 15.37
CA PRO A 11 7.76 7.79 14.46
C PRO A 11 7.59 6.67 13.42
N SER A 12 6.75 5.67 13.71
CA SER A 12 6.47 4.57 12.77
C SER A 12 5.68 4.98 11.53
N THR A 13 5.00 6.14 11.55
CA THR A 13 4.16 6.66 10.47
C THR A 13 4.52 8.09 10.07
N SER A 14 5.45 8.74 10.76
CA SER A 14 5.84 10.12 10.52
C SER A 14 7.11 10.24 9.69
N ILE A 15 7.17 11.27 8.86
CA ILE A 15 8.36 11.67 8.11
C ILE A 15 8.57 13.18 8.25
N SER A 16 9.83 13.60 8.35
CA SER A 16 10.17 15.01 8.36
C SER A 16 9.92 15.68 7.00
N SER A 17 9.52 16.95 7.04
CA SER A 17 9.34 17.79 5.84
C SER A 17 10.60 17.84 4.99
N LYS A 18 11.77 17.85 5.62
CA LYS A 18 13.07 17.82 4.95
C LYS A 18 13.24 16.53 4.13
N ASN A 19 12.97 15.36 4.70
CA ASN A 19 13.07 14.09 3.98
C ASN A 19 12.03 14.00 2.87
N PHE A 20 10.79 14.42 3.12
CA PHE A 20 9.78 14.48 2.08
C PHE A 20 10.17 15.41 0.92
N GLN A 21 10.68 16.60 1.22
CA GLN A 21 11.18 17.54 0.19
C GLN A 21 12.32 16.92 -0.63
N ASN A 22 13.23 16.19 0.02
CA ASN A 22 14.31 15.48 -0.68
C ASN A 22 13.75 14.38 -1.60
N HIS A 23 12.68 13.67 -1.21
CA HIS A 23 12.00 12.71 -2.06
C HIS A 23 11.43 13.37 -3.32
N ILE A 24 10.70 14.48 -3.15
CA ILE A 24 10.12 15.20 -4.28
C ILE A 24 11.20 15.76 -5.21
N LYS A 25 12.27 16.31 -4.64
CA LYS A 25 13.43 16.79 -5.40
C LYS A 25 14.05 15.65 -6.22
N TYR A 26 14.34 14.52 -5.59
CA TYR A 26 14.89 13.33 -6.25
C TYR A 26 14.03 12.86 -7.42
N LEU A 27 12.72 12.74 -7.22
CA LEU A 27 11.80 12.31 -8.28
C LEU A 27 11.85 13.25 -9.48
N LYS A 28 11.87 14.57 -9.24
CA LYS A 28 11.94 15.57 -10.31
C LYS A 28 13.29 15.56 -11.04
N GLU A 29 14.39 15.52 -10.31
CA GLU A 29 15.75 15.54 -10.89
C GLU A 29 16.07 14.27 -11.68
N ASN A 30 15.41 13.16 -11.38
CA ASN A 30 15.59 11.89 -12.06
C ASN A 30 14.48 11.58 -13.08
N ASN A 31 13.68 12.58 -13.47
CA ASN A 31 12.63 12.49 -14.50
C ASN A 31 11.57 11.43 -14.20
N PHE A 32 11.12 11.33 -12.94
CA PHE A 32 9.97 10.51 -12.60
C PHE A 32 8.67 11.23 -12.93
N ASN A 33 7.72 10.49 -13.50
CA ASN A 33 6.36 10.93 -13.72
C ASN A 33 5.56 10.73 -12.44
N ILE A 34 5.15 11.81 -11.77
CA ILE A 34 4.26 11.74 -10.62
C ILE A 34 2.84 11.86 -11.16
N LEU A 35 2.06 10.78 -11.05
CA LEU A 35 0.76 10.63 -11.69
C LEU A 35 -0.38 10.55 -10.65
N PRO A 36 -1.60 10.96 -11.01
CA PRO A 36 -2.79 10.72 -10.19
C PRO A 36 -3.21 9.24 -10.28
N ILE A 37 -3.90 8.75 -9.26
CA ILE A 37 -4.40 7.34 -9.23
C ILE A 37 -5.41 7.07 -10.35
N SER A 38 -6.13 8.07 -10.81
CA SER A 38 -7.01 7.96 -12.00
C SER A 38 -6.29 7.38 -13.22
N ASP A 39 -5.02 7.70 -13.43
CA ASP A 39 -4.24 7.13 -14.55
C ASP A 39 -3.97 5.63 -14.34
N LEU A 40 -3.84 5.18 -13.10
CA LEU A 40 -3.68 3.76 -12.79
C LEU A 40 -4.97 2.96 -13.10
N ILE A 41 -6.15 3.57 -12.89
CA ILE A 41 -7.44 2.96 -13.29
C ILE A 41 -7.47 2.77 -14.81
N LEU A 42 -7.08 3.80 -15.56
CA LEU A 42 -7.04 3.73 -17.03
C LEU A 42 -6.05 2.65 -17.53
N PHE A 43 -4.90 2.53 -16.87
CA PHE A 43 -3.92 1.50 -17.17
C PHE A 43 -4.47 0.08 -16.98
N PHE A 44 -5.06 -0.21 -15.82
CA PHE A 44 -5.64 -1.53 -15.56
C PHE A 44 -6.84 -1.85 -16.47
N ASN A 45 -7.55 -0.83 -16.94
CA ASN A 45 -8.61 -0.96 -17.91
C ASN A 45 -8.11 -0.96 -19.38
N LYS A 46 -6.79 -1.03 -19.60
CA LYS A 46 -6.12 -1.04 -20.91
C LYS A 46 -6.51 0.14 -21.81
N LYS A 47 -6.78 1.30 -21.22
CA LYS A 47 -7.12 2.52 -21.95
C LYS A 47 -5.90 3.41 -22.19
N ASN A 48 -4.93 3.37 -21.30
CA ASN A 48 -3.68 4.14 -21.41
C ASN A 48 -2.50 3.32 -20.90
N ASP A 49 -1.31 3.57 -21.46
CA ASP A 49 -0.06 3.09 -20.90
C ASP A 49 0.44 4.04 -19.80
N ILE A 50 1.12 3.47 -18.82
CA ILE A 50 1.84 4.25 -17.81
C ILE A 50 3.29 4.42 -18.27
N PRO A 51 3.80 5.67 -18.35
CA PRO A 51 5.20 5.90 -18.70
C PRO A 51 6.17 5.17 -17.77
N GLU A 52 7.34 4.81 -18.26
CA GLU A 52 8.42 4.36 -17.37
C GLU A 52 8.72 5.41 -16.29
N LYS A 53 9.27 4.97 -15.17
CA LYS A 53 9.52 5.83 -14.00
C LYS A 53 8.28 6.58 -13.50
N SER A 54 7.15 5.90 -13.39
CA SER A 54 5.94 6.48 -12.81
C SER A 54 5.80 6.18 -11.33
N VAL A 55 5.34 7.18 -10.58
CA VAL A 55 5.12 7.11 -9.13
C VAL A 55 3.75 7.72 -8.78
N PHE A 56 3.02 7.04 -7.91
CA PHE A 56 1.77 7.53 -7.32
C PHE A 56 2.02 7.91 -5.86
N LEU A 57 1.80 9.17 -5.51
CA LEU A 57 1.95 9.65 -4.14
C LEU A 57 0.64 9.45 -3.40
N THR A 58 0.64 8.56 -2.41
CA THR A 58 -0.55 8.28 -1.59
C THR A 58 -0.33 8.68 -0.14
N ILE A 59 -1.36 9.27 0.46
CA ILE A 59 -1.40 9.71 1.84
C ILE A 59 -2.63 9.05 2.48
N ASP A 60 -2.46 8.42 3.63
CA ASP A 60 -3.55 7.74 4.32
C ASP A 60 -4.02 8.54 5.55
N ASP A 61 -5.22 8.23 6.05
CA ASP A 61 -5.90 8.64 7.27
C ASP A 61 -6.50 10.05 7.28
N GLY A 62 -5.83 11.07 6.77
CA GLY A 62 -6.32 12.45 6.78
C GLY A 62 -5.75 13.32 7.91
N TYR A 63 -4.52 13.05 8.34
CA TYR A 63 -3.83 13.85 9.36
C TYR A 63 -3.60 15.29 8.92
N LYS A 64 -3.82 16.25 9.84
CA LYS A 64 -3.61 17.67 9.63
C LYS A 64 -2.16 18.02 9.31
N SER A 65 -1.22 17.27 9.85
CA SER A 65 0.22 17.43 9.59
C SER A 65 0.58 17.28 8.10
N PHE A 66 -0.17 16.50 7.32
CA PHE A 66 -0.01 16.46 5.87
C PHE A 66 -0.33 17.83 5.21
N TYR A 67 -1.46 18.42 5.61
CA TYR A 67 -1.88 19.74 5.09
C TYR A 67 -0.88 20.84 5.46
N GLU A 68 -0.39 20.83 6.69
CA GLU A 68 0.51 21.87 7.22
C GLU A 68 1.92 21.76 6.66
N HIS A 69 2.46 20.56 6.48
CA HIS A 69 3.90 20.38 6.20
C HIS A 69 4.21 19.84 4.80
N ALA A 70 3.41 18.93 4.24
CA ALA A 70 3.71 18.31 2.96
C ALA A 70 2.95 18.93 1.78
N TYR A 71 1.68 19.28 1.98
CA TYR A 71 0.86 19.88 0.93
C TYR A 71 1.44 21.19 0.34
N PRO A 72 2.02 22.13 1.12
CA PRO A 72 2.66 23.31 0.55
C PRO A 72 3.77 22.97 -0.46
N ILE A 73 4.51 21.88 -0.25
CA ILE A 73 5.54 21.39 -1.17
C ILE A 73 4.89 20.89 -2.46
N LEU A 74 3.86 20.05 -2.36
CA LEU A 74 3.13 19.53 -3.52
C LEU A 74 2.45 20.64 -4.32
N LYS A 75 1.82 21.61 -3.64
CA LYS A 75 1.17 22.78 -4.23
C LYS A 75 2.18 23.65 -5.02
N LYS A 76 3.34 23.93 -4.43
CA LYS A 76 4.44 24.68 -5.08
C LYS A 76 4.83 24.08 -6.42
N TYR A 77 4.92 22.75 -6.49
CA TYR A 77 5.34 22.05 -7.70
C TYR A 77 4.16 21.57 -8.57
N LYS A 78 2.93 21.89 -8.19
CA LYS A 78 1.68 21.49 -8.88
C LYS A 78 1.60 19.98 -9.10
N LEU A 79 2.03 19.17 -8.12
CA LEU A 79 2.08 17.72 -8.21
C LEU A 79 0.74 17.09 -7.79
N PRO A 80 0.29 16.04 -8.50
CA PRO A 80 -0.87 15.27 -8.07
C PRO A 80 -0.54 14.38 -6.88
N PHE A 81 -1.55 14.10 -6.08
CA PHE A 81 -1.48 13.17 -4.95
C PHE A 81 -2.88 12.61 -4.65
N SER A 82 -2.92 11.51 -3.93
CA SER A 82 -4.16 10.86 -3.55
C SER A 82 -4.24 10.69 -2.03
N LEU A 83 -5.29 11.26 -1.44
CA LEU A 83 -5.59 11.17 -0.01
C LEU A 83 -6.66 10.10 0.22
N PHE A 84 -6.31 9.02 0.90
CA PHE A 84 -7.24 8.02 1.40
C PHE A 84 -7.75 8.46 2.77
N LEU A 85 -9.00 8.87 2.82
CA LEU A 85 -9.60 9.57 3.96
C LEU A 85 -10.46 8.64 4.81
N SER A 86 -10.19 8.59 6.12
CA SER A 86 -11.07 7.99 7.11
C SER A 86 -11.99 9.05 7.68
N THR A 87 -13.24 9.07 7.20
CA THR A 87 -14.12 10.25 7.32
C THR A 87 -14.59 10.55 8.74
N LYS A 88 -14.65 9.57 9.63
CA LYS A 88 -15.02 9.75 11.05
C LYS A 88 -14.10 10.71 11.80
N PHE A 89 -12.84 10.79 11.38
CA PHE A 89 -11.83 11.60 12.06
C PHE A 89 -11.74 13.03 11.55
N VAL A 90 -12.45 13.35 10.46
CA VAL A 90 -12.52 14.74 9.97
C VAL A 90 -13.15 15.61 11.05
N SER A 91 -12.42 16.62 11.52
CA SER A 91 -12.77 17.40 12.71
C SER A 91 -12.61 18.89 12.47
N SER A 92 -13.57 19.67 12.97
CA SER A 92 -13.50 21.12 13.04
C SER A 92 -12.84 21.64 14.33
N GLU A 93 -12.46 20.76 15.24
CA GLU A 93 -11.80 21.14 16.48
C GLU A 93 -10.40 21.72 16.21
N LYS A 94 -10.09 22.87 16.81
CA LYS A 94 -8.85 23.61 16.59
C LYS A 94 -7.59 22.79 16.87
N ASN A 95 -7.63 21.94 17.91
CA ASN A 95 -6.51 21.12 18.34
C ASN A 95 -6.56 19.67 17.81
N SER A 96 -7.42 19.39 16.81
CA SER A 96 -7.49 18.07 16.21
C SER A 96 -6.19 17.72 15.47
N ASP A 97 -5.75 16.48 15.58
CA ASP A 97 -4.68 15.91 14.76
C ASP A 97 -5.12 15.68 13.29
N PHE A 98 -6.40 15.83 12.99
CA PHE A 98 -6.99 15.58 11.68
C PHE A 98 -7.44 16.86 10.98
N MET A 99 -7.48 16.82 9.65
CA MET A 99 -8.00 17.90 8.82
C MET A 99 -9.50 18.10 9.02
N ASN A 100 -9.96 19.32 8.77
CA ASN A 100 -11.37 19.64 8.60
C ASN A 100 -11.78 19.56 7.10
N TRP A 101 -13.09 19.67 6.81
CA TRP A 101 -13.58 19.58 5.44
C TRP A 101 -13.13 20.73 4.54
N GLU A 102 -12.89 21.92 5.07
CA GLU A 102 -12.39 23.07 4.32
C GLU A 102 -10.98 22.81 3.77
N MET A 103 -10.10 22.25 4.61
CA MET A 103 -8.75 21.81 4.19
C MET A 103 -8.84 20.74 3.10
N ILE A 104 -9.67 19.72 3.30
CA ILE A 104 -9.85 18.62 2.33
C ILE A 104 -10.42 19.13 1.00
N GLN A 105 -11.35 20.07 1.03
CA GLN A 105 -11.89 20.71 -0.17
C GLN A 105 -10.81 21.53 -0.91
N GLU A 106 -9.92 22.22 -0.19
CA GLU A 106 -8.78 22.89 -0.80
C GLU A 106 -7.85 21.89 -1.51
N LEU A 107 -7.53 20.77 -0.85
CA LEU A 107 -6.74 19.70 -1.47
C LEU A 107 -7.36 19.21 -2.77
N SER A 108 -8.67 18.96 -2.77
CA SER A 108 -9.41 18.47 -3.94
C SER A 108 -9.40 19.46 -5.12
N LYS A 109 -9.37 20.76 -4.84
CA LYS A 109 -9.26 21.83 -5.87
C LYS A 109 -7.83 21.96 -6.43
N ASN A 110 -6.83 21.43 -5.75
CA ASN A 110 -5.40 21.56 -6.06
C ASN A 110 -4.73 20.22 -6.37
N LYS A 111 -5.29 19.46 -7.33
CA LYS A 111 -4.78 18.18 -7.81
C LYS A 111 -4.77 17.02 -6.80
N GLY A 112 -5.43 17.17 -5.66
CA GLY A 112 -5.66 16.08 -4.71
C GLY A 112 -6.86 15.24 -5.13
N GLU A 113 -6.69 13.94 -5.19
CA GLU A 113 -7.79 12.97 -5.29
C GLU A 113 -8.17 12.53 -3.88
N ILE A 114 -9.44 12.73 -3.49
CA ILE A 114 -9.96 12.32 -2.18
C ILE A 114 -10.63 10.96 -2.35
N LEU A 115 -10.11 9.95 -1.69
CA LEU A 115 -10.42 8.55 -1.89
C LEU A 115 -10.85 7.88 -0.58
N ASN A 116 -11.45 6.70 -0.68
CA ASN A 116 -12.06 6.00 0.44
C ASN A 116 -11.03 5.21 1.27
N HIS A 117 -10.98 5.47 2.59
CA HIS A 117 -10.21 4.70 3.57
C HIS A 117 -11.09 4.18 4.72
N THR A 118 -12.37 3.85 4.42
CA THR A 118 -13.43 3.52 5.36
C THR A 118 -13.89 4.72 6.20
N HIS A 119 -14.95 4.55 6.97
CA HIS A 119 -15.44 5.60 7.86
C HIS A 119 -14.58 5.70 9.12
N SER A 120 -14.44 4.60 9.88
CA SER A 120 -13.83 4.62 11.22
C SER A 120 -12.46 3.94 11.32
N HIS A 121 -11.85 3.58 10.18
CA HIS A 121 -10.54 2.90 10.13
C HIS A 121 -10.47 1.61 10.96
N PRO A 122 -11.45 0.70 10.85
CA PRO A 122 -11.46 -0.52 11.64
C PRO A 122 -10.52 -1.59 11.07
N LYS A 123 -10.23 -2.60 11.86
CA LYS A 123 -9.62 -3.84 11.36
C LYS A 123 -10.69 -4.68 10.63
N LEU A 124 -10.75 -4.54 9.33
CA LEU A 124 -11.80 -5.13 8.49
C LEU A 124 -11.95 -6.65 8.65
N LEU A 125 -10.87 -7.35 8.95
CA LEU A 125 -10.89 -8.81 9.16
C LEU A 125 -11.53 -9.24 10.50
N GLU A 126 -11.80 -8.30 11.39
CA GLU A 126 -12.49 -8.53 12.68
C GLU A 126 -13.99 -8.21 12.60
N LEU A 127 -14.49 -7.71 11.46
CA LEU A 127 -15.88 -7.33 11.24
C LEU A 127 -16.65 -8.38 10.44
N GLN A 128 -17.98 -8.40 10.60
CA GLN A 128 -18.88 -9.09 9.69
C GLN A 128 -18.93 -8.36 8.35
N ILE A 129 -19.21 -9.07 7.27
CA ILE A 129 -19.14 -8.53 5.91
C ILE A 129 -20.10 -7.34 5.66
N ASN A 130 -21.28 -7.35 6.29
CA ASN A 130 -22.23 -6.24 6.25
C ASN A 130 -21.76 -4.99 7.00
N GLU A 131 -20.94 -5.16 8.05
CA GLU A 131 -20.31 -4.05 8.77
C GLU A 131 -19.19 -3.44 7.91
N VAL A 132 -18.42 -4.30 7.21
CA VAL A 132 -17.40 -3.83 6.23
C VAL A 132 -18.07 -3.01 5.13
N GLU A 133 -19.18 -3.48 4.57
CA GLU A 133 -19.95 -2.73 3.56
C GLU A 133 -20.41 -1.37 4.09
N LYS A 134 -20.93 -1.33 5.31
CA LYS A 134 -21.38 -0.09 5.97
C LYS A 134 -20.23 0.91 6.14
N GLU A 135 -19.03 0.46 6.52
CA GLU A 135 -17.84 1.30 6.66
C GLU A 135 -17.46 2.01 5.34
N PHE A 136 -17.47 1.28 4.22
CA PHE A 136 -17.20 1.87 2.92
C PHE A 136 -18.32 2.81 2.45
N ASN A 137 -19.59 2.42 2.63
CA ASN A 137 -20.73 3.23 2.22
C ASN A 137 -20.85 4.55 2.99
N LEU A 138 -20.56 4.56 4.29
CA LEU A 138 -20.56 5.78 5.11
C LEU A 138 -19.48 6.75 4.62
N ALA A 139 -18.25 6.27 4.43
CA ALA A 139 -17.18 7.12 3.91
C ALA A 139 -17.48 7.67 2.51
N GLU A 140 -17.98 6.82 1.60
CA GLU A 140 -18.40 7.22 0.25
C GLU A 140 -19.44 8.34 0.30
N LYS A 141 -20.51 8.17 1.08
CA LYS A 141 -21.57 9.16 1.23
C LYS A 141 -21.05 10.51 1.71
N GLU A 142 -20.17 10.51 2.71
CA GLU A 142 -19.58 11.75 3.25
C GLU A 142 -18.67 12.43 2.23
N ILE A 143 -17.76 11.67 1.58
CA ILE A 143 -16.87 12.23 0.56
C ILE A 143 -17.68 12.83 -0.60
N ILE A 144 -18.67 12.12 -1.12
CA ILE A 144 -19.52 12.63 -2.22
C ILE A 144 -20.28 13.88 -1.77
N SER A 145 -20.84 13.88 -0.57
CA SER A 145 -21.57 15.04 -0.02
C SER A 145 -20.70 16.30 0.10
N LYS A 146 -19.42 16.17 0.44
CA LYS A 146 -18.50 17.28 0.71
C LYS A 146 -17.64 17.70 -0.47
N ILE A 147 -17.29 16.73 -1.33
CA ILE A 147 -16.37 16.94 -2.47
C ILE A 147 -17.10 16.92 -3.81
N GLY A 148 -18.32 16.35 -3.87
CA GLY A 148 -19.13 16.23 -5.08
C GLY A 148 -18.76 15.08 -6.01
N ARG A 149 -17.68 14.36 -5.73
CA ARG A 149 -17.17 13.23 -6.54
C ARG A 149 -16.39 12.24 -5.70
N LEU A 150 -16.35 10.98 -6.14
CA LEU A 150 -15.47 9.95 -5.62
C LEU A 150 -15.00 9.06 -6.76
N GLN A 151 -13.70 8.81 -6.84
CA GLN A 151 -13.17 7.76 -7.70
C GLN A 151 -13.31 6.40 -6.99
N ARG A 152 -13.54 5.36 -7.76
CA ARG A 152 -13.75 3.99 -7.26
C ARG A 152 -12.44 3.30 -6.88
N VAL A 153 -11.75 3.89 -5.91
CA VAL A 153 -10.48 3.40 -5.37
C VAL A 153 -10.53 3.42 -3.85
N VAL A 154 -10.08 2.32 -3.23
CA VAL A 154 -10.00 2.19 -1.77
C VAL A 154 -8.58 1.89 -1.31
N SER A 155 -8.26 2.26 -0.10
CA SER A 155 -7.15 1.70 0.68
C SER A 155 -7.72 0.98 1.89
N TYR A 156 -7.29 -0.26 2.11
CA TYR A 156 -7.74 -1.02 3.28
C TYR A 156 -7.00 -0.55 4.52
N PRO A 157 -7.69 -0.24 5.65
CA PRO A 157 -7.04 0.00 6.92
C PRO A 157 -6.02 -1.08 7.27
N TYR A 158 -4.83 -0.67 7.72
CA TYR A 158 -3.68 -1.55 7.99
C TYR A 158 -3.20 -2.37 6.76
N GLY A 159 -3.78 -2.13 5.57
CA GLY A 159 -3.57 -2.92 4.36
C GLY A 159 -4.21 -4.32 4.40
N GLU A 160 -5.08 -4.59 5.37
CA GLU A 160 -5.65 -5.91 5.62
C GLU A 160 -6.96 -6.10 4.83
N SER A 161 -7.00 -7.11 3.96
CA SER A 161 -8.20 -7.55 3.25
C SER A 161 -8.21 -9.07 3.10
N SER A 162 -9.37 -9.65 2.87
CA SER A 162 -9.54 -11.06 2.50
C SER A 162 -10.14 -11.17 1.10
N PRO A 163 -10.10 -12.35 0.46
CA PRO A 163 -10.80 -12.57 -0.81
C PRO A 163 -12.29 -12.18 -0.75
N GLN A 164 -12.95 -12.43 0.39
CA GLN A 164 -14.35 -12.05 0.60
C GLN A 164 -14.54 -10.53 0.63
N ILE A 165 -13.66 -9.79 1.32
CA ILE A 165 -13.69 -8.30 1.34
C ILE A 165 -13.39 -7.74 -0.05
N GLN A 166 -12.43 -8.30 -0.77
CA GLN A 166 -12.10 -7.88 -2.14
C GLN A 166 -13.28 -8.11 -3.10
N GLU A 167 -13.99 -9.23 -2.98
CA GLU A 167 -15.20 -9.49 -3.77
C GLU A 167 -16.34 -8.52 -3.42
N LEU A 168 -16.53 -8.19 -2.13
CA LEU A 168 -17.47 -7.15 -1.71
C LEU A 168 -17.12 -5.80 -2.36
N VAL A 169 -15.89 -5.35 -2.22
CA VAL A 169 -15.39 -4.07 -2.77
C VAL A 169 -15.59 -4.03 -4.29
N LYS A 170 -15.34 -5.15 -5.00
CA LYS A 170 -15.63 -5.29 -6.43
C LYS A 170 -17.14 -5.14 -6.73
N LYS A 171 -18.01 -5.80 -5.96
CA LYS A 171 -19.48 -5.67 -6.10
C LYS A 171 -19.98 -4.25 -5.85
N MET A 172 -19.33 -3.50 -4.96
CA MET A 172 -19.58 -2.09 -4.72
C MET A 172 -19.08 -1.19 -5.87
N GLY A 173 -18.45 -1.76 -6.91
CA GLY A 173 -17.99 -1.05 -8.10
C GLY A 173 -16.62 -0.39 -7.96
N TYR A 174 -15.82 -0.76 -6.97
CA TYR A 174 -14.46 -0.25 -6.86
C TYR A 174 -13.52 -0.91 -7.89
N ASP A 175 -12.73 -0.12 -8.56
CA ASP A 175 -11.78 -0.56 -9.59
C ASP A 175 -10.47 -1.06 -9.00
N ILE A 176 -9.99 -0.39 -7.94
CA ILE A 176 -8.67 -0.60 -7.33
C ILE A 176 -8.79 -0.63 -5.80
N GLY A 177 -8.06 -1.56 -5.18
CA GLY A 177 -7.86 -1.63 -3.74
C GLY A 177 -6.37 -1.69 -3.38
N PHE A 178 -5.94 -0.89 -2.43
CA PHE A 178 -4.54 -0.87 -1.96
C PHE A 178 -4.37 -1.58 -0.63
N SER A 179 -3.37 -2.46 -0.59
CA SER A 179 -2.81 -3.07 0.61
C SER A 179 -1.56 -2.30 1.10
N GLN A 180 -0.81 -2.90 2.06
CA GLN A 180 0.41 -2.33 2.62
C GLN A 180 1.61 -3.29 2.56
N HIS A 181 1.67 -4.14 1.54
CA HIS A 181 2.88 -4.92 1.25
C HIS A 181 3.77 -4.21 0.24
N SER A 182 5.08 -4.36 0.39
CA SER A 182 6.06 -3.61 -0.40
C SER A 182 6.37 -4.32 -1.71
N SER A 183 5.95 -3.74 -2.84
CA SER A 183 6.34 -4.17 -4.19
C SER A 183 6.07 -3.03 -5.18
N PRO A 184 6.77 -2.93 -6.32
CA PRO A 184 6.28 -2.18 -7.46
C PRO A 184 5.01 -2.82 -8.01
N ILE A 185 4.12 -2.00 -8.56
CA ILE A 185 2.88 -2.48 -9.20
C ILE A 185 3.21 -3.12 -10.54
N HIS A 186 2.52 -4.23 -10.86
CA HIS A 186 2.61 -4.92 -12.15
C HIS A 186 1.21 -5.15 -12.73
N ILE A 187 1.07 -5.15 -14.06
CA ILE A 187 -0.25 -5.26 -14.74
C ILE A 187 -1.01 -6.56 -14.39
N ASN A 188 -0.30 -7.62 -14.04
CA ASN A 188 -0.90 -8.90 -13.68
C ASN A 188 -1.19 -9.02 -12.16
N GLU A 189 -0.99 -7.95 -11.39
CA GLU A 189 -1.35 -7.95 -9.96
C GLU A 189 -2.86 -8.02 -9.76
N ASN A 190 -3.25 -8.53 -8.59
CA ASN A 190 -4.63 -8.40 -8.16
C ASN A 190 -4.94 -6.91 -7.89
N LYS A 191 -5.68 -6.29 -8.81
CA LYS A 191 -6.00 -4.86 -8.74
C LYS A 191 -6.77 -4.45 -7.48
N LEU A 192 -7.36 -5.41 -6.76
CA LEU A 192 -8.04 -5.17 -5.48
C LEU A 192 -7.14 -5.42 -4.26
N ALA A 193 -5.84 -5.64 -4.47
CA ALA A 193 -4.85 -5.79 -3.39
C ALA A 193 -3.47 -5.27 -3.82
N LEU A 194 -3.41 -4.10 -4.45
CA LEU A 194 -2.16 -3.53 -4.97
C LEU A 194 -1.18 -3.18 -3.85
N PRO A 195 0.12 -3.39 -4.10
CA PRO A 195 1.19 -3.10 -3.14
C PRO A 195 1.46 -1.60 -3.02
N ARG A 196 2.04 -1.20 -1.88
CA ARG A 196 2.59 0.15 -1.66
C ARG A 196 3.80 0.10 -0.74
N PHE A 197 4.81 0.91 -1.03
CA PHE A 197 5.93 1.10 -0.11
C PHE A 197 5.56 2.09 1.00
N ALA A 198 5.53 1.64 2.25
CA ALA A 198 5.34 2.50 3.41
C ALA A 198 6.61 3.34 3.67
N ILE A 199 6.42 4.64 3.90
CA ILE A 199 7.48 5.62 4.09
C ILE A 199 7.27 6.34 5.43
N ASN A 200 8.31 6.34 6.25
CA ASN A 200 8.51 7.15 7.44
C ASN A 200 9.99 7.58 7.46
N ASP A 201 10.48 8.25 8.49
CA ASP A 201 11.88 8.69 8.51
C ASP A 201 12.89 7.53 8.47
N GLU A 202 12.59 6.39 9.09
CA GLU A 202 13.47 5.21 9.05
C GLU A 202 13.46 4.55 7.66
N PHE A 203 12.26 4.30 7.12
CA PHE A 203 12.08 3.64 5.82
C PHE A 203 12.11 4.61 4.63
N GLY A 204 12.20 5.92 4.87
CA GLY A 204 12.29 6.98 3.88
C GLY A 204 13.71 7.52 3.66
N LYS A 205 14.74 6.96 4.29
CA LYS A 205 16.13 7.37 4.04
C LYS A 205 16.44 7.34 2.54
N MET A 206 17.12 8.35 2.02
CA MET A 206 17.33 8.56 0.57
C MET A 206 17.90 7.33 -0.16
N LYS A 207 18.83 6.60 0.48
CA LYS A 207 19.37 5.35 -0.09
C LYS A 207 18.29 4.34 -0.39
N ARG A 208 17.37 4.11 0.57
CA ARG A 208 16.25 3.18 0.38
C ARG A 208 15.20 3.76 -0.56
N PHE A 209 14.88 5.05 -0.45
CA PHE A 209 13.93 5.71 -1.32
C PHE A 209 14.33 5.59 -2.79
N SER A 210 15.59 5.89 -3.13
CA SER A 210 16.08 5.74 -4.50
C SER A 210 16.03 4.29 -4.98
N GLN A 211 16.29 3.31 -4.11
CA GLN A 211 16.19 1.89 -4.46
C GLN A 211 14.74 1.49 -4.80
N ILE A 212 13.76 1.86 -3.96
CA ILE A 212 12.37 1.43 -4.17
C ILE A 212 11.73 2.08 -5.40
N VAL A 213 11.99 3.37 -5.66
CA VAL A 213 11.40 4.05 -6.84
C VAL A 213 12.02 3.60 -8.17
N ASN A 214 13.23 3.04 -8.14
CA ASN A 214 13.89 2.44 -9.31
C ASN A 214 13.71 0.92 -9.38
N SER A 215 13.05 0.29 -8.40
CA SER A 215 12.84 -1.16 -8.42
C SER A 215 11.80 -1.57 -9.46
N LYS A 216 11.93 -2.81 -9.94
CA LYS A 216 10.97 -3.46 -10.84
C LYS A 216 10.25 -4.58 -10.09
N ALA A 217 9.06 -4.94 -10.55
CA ALA A 217 8.34 -6.06 -9.95
C ALA A 217 9.07 -7.38 -10.24
N LEU A 218 9.33 -8.17 -9.20
CA LEU A 218 9.69 -9.57 -9.33
C LEU A 218 8.41 -10.35 -9.62
N ILE A 219 8.29 -10.85 -10.84
CA ILE A 219 7.08 -11.54 -11.27
C ILE A 219 7.02 -12.90 -10.60
N VAL A 220 5.96 -13.12 -9.85
CA VAL A 220 5.65 -14.38 -9.17
C VAL A 220 4.36 -14.95 -9.78
N SER A 221 4.39 -16.20 -10.15
CA SER A 221 3.25 -16.96 -10.68
C SER A 221 3.08 -18.27 -9.91
N ASN A 222 1.95 -18.94 -10.12
CA ASN A 222 1.67 -20.23 -9.49
C ASN A 222 1.81 -20.22 -7.95
N LEU A 223 1.51 -19.06 -7.34
CA LEU A 223 1.59 -18.92 -5.88
C LEU A 223 0.62 -19.90 -5.20
N LYS A 224 1.17 -20.83 -4.46
CA LYS A 224 0.41 -21.78 -3.66
C LYS A 224 0.83 -21.66 -2.21
N ILE A 225 -0.14 -21.77 -1.33
CA ILE A 225 0.07 -21.76 0.10
C ILE A 225 -0.49 -23.05 0.68
N LEU A 226 0.41 -23.84 1.24
CA LEU A 226 0.08 -25.11 1.86
C LEU A 226 0.11 -24.90 3.37
N LYS A 227 -1.06 -25.03 3.98
CA LYS A 227 -1.20 -24.97 5.45
C LYS A 227 -0.86 -26.34 6.00
N ASP A 228 -0.10 -26.37 7.07
CA ASP A 228 -0.03 -27.56 7.92
C ASP A 228 -1.31 -27.58 8.78
N ASN A 229 -2.24 -28.44 8.45
CA ASN A 229 -3.53 -28.55 9.15
C ASN A 229 -3.37 -29.01 10.60
N SER A 230 -2.23 -29.61 10.96
CA SER A 230 -1.92 -30.04 12.32
C SER A 230 -1.24 -28.94 13.16
N ASN A 231 -0.67 -27.91 12.52
CA ASN A 231 0.11 -26.90 13.22
C ASN A 231 0.02 -25.52 12.52
N LEU A 232 -0.82 -24.63 13.05
CA LEU A 232 -0.95 -23.24 12.58
C LEU A 232 0.35 -22.42 12.73
N ALA A 233 1.38 -22.95 13.38
CA ALA A 233 2.67 -22.28 13.54
C ALA A 233 3.59 -22.43 12.32
N THR A 234 3.18 -23.21 11.30
CA THR A 234 3.97 -23.47 10.10
C THR A 234 3.11 -23.43 8.85
N PHE A 235 3.65 -22.87 7.77
CA PHE A 235 3.06 -22.99 6.44
C PHE A 235 4.15 -22.93 5.36
N GLU A 236 3.83 -23.39 4.18
CA GLU A 236 4.71 -23.35 3.02
C GLU A 236 4.13 -22.46 1.94
N VAL A 237 5.02 -21.69 1.30
CA VAL A 237 4.71 -20.83 0.13
C VAL A 237 5.54 -21.33 -1.03
N SER A 238 4.90 -21.84 -2.06
CA SER A 238 5.59 -22.21 -3.31
C SER A 238 5.17 -21.26 -4.44
N PHE A 239 6.12 -20.89 -5.28
CA PHE A 239 5.86 -20.04 -6.43
C PHE A 239 6.89 -20.26 -7.54
N SER A 240 6.49 -19.91 -8.75
CA SER A 240 7.38 -19.82 -9.91
C SER A 240 7.76 -18.35 -10.17
N THR A 241 8.92 -18.12 -10.75
CA THR A 241 9.42 -16.79 -11.10
C THR A 241 10.11 -16.80 -12.46
N ASN A 242 10.20 -15.64 -13.10
CA ASN A 242 10.93 -15.46 -14.36
C ASN A 242 12.42 -15.11 -14.14
N LYS A 243 12.93 -15.24 -12.91
CA LYS A 243 14.31 -14.98 -12.53
C LYS A 243 14.97 -16.27 -11.99
N ILE A 244 16.28 -16.28 -11.90
CA ILE A 244 17.03 -17.41 -11.36
C ILE A 244 16.67 -17.60 -9.89
N ALA A 245 15.95 -18.67 -9.58
CA ALA A 245 15.41 -18.95 -8.25
C ALA A 245 16.47 -18.98 -7.14
N ASN A 246 17.68 -19.48 -7.46
CA ASN A 246 18.77 -19.54 -6.50
C ASN A 246 19.25 -18.15 -6.05
N ALA A 247 19.24 -17.17 -6.94
CA ALA A 247 19.66 -15.79 -6.65
C ALA A 247 18.60 -14.92 -5.97
N ILE A 248 17.39 -15.43 -5.76
CA ILE A 248 16.33 -14.72 -5.04
C ILE A 248 16.57 -14.83 -3.53
N ASN A 249 16.54 -13.69 -2.84
CA ASN A 249 16.60 -13.62 -1.39
C ASN A 249 15.23 -13.29 -0.83
N CYS A 250 14.72 -14.10 0.09
CA CYS A 250 13.41 -13.90 0.73
C CYS A 250 13.57 -13.66 2.22
N TYR A 251 12.74 -12.78 2.77
CA TYR A 251 12.72 -12.36 4.17
C TYR A 251 11.31 -12.32 4.70
N ILE A 252 11.14 -12.59 5.98
CA ILE A 252 9.89 -12.43 6.71
C ILE A 252 10.15 -11.71 8.02
N ASN A 253 9.22 -10.86 8.46
CA ASN A 253 9.34 -10.10 9.71
C ASN A 253 8.73 -10.82 10.92
N ASN A 254 8.70 -10.13 12.07
CA ASN A 254 8.05 -10.55 13.33
C ASN A 254 8.58 -11.87 13.91
N ASN A 255 9.90 -12.07 13.84
CA ASN A 255 10.58 -13.25 14.41
C ASN A 255 10.09 -14.59 13.84
N ALA A 256 9.41 -14.58 12.70
CA ALA A 256 9.17 -15.81 11.95
C ALA A 256 10.48 -16.24 11.28
N GLU A 257 10.66 -17.54 11.18
CA GLU A 257 11.81 -18.13 10.51
C GLU A 257 11.42 -18.54 9.09
N LEU A 258 12.33 -18.32 8.15
CA LEU A 258 12.11 -18.66 6.75
C LEU A 258 13.26 -19.54 6.25
N LYS A 259 12.91 -20.72 5.75
CA LYS A 259 13.84 -21.61 5.03
C LYS A 259 13.43 -21.67 3.56
N LYS A 260 14.34 -21.26 2.68
CA LYS A 260 14.15 -21.33 1.22
C LYS A 260 14.70 -22.66 0.70
N LYS A 261 13.91 -23.34 -0.13
CA LYS A 261 14.31 -24.50 -0.94
C LYS A 261 14.08 -24.16 -2.41
N VAL A 262 15.12 -24.23 -3.20
CA VAL A 262 15.01 -24.12 -4.66
C VAL A 262 14.66 -25.49 -5.21
N ILE A 263 13.58 -25.57 -5.97
CA ILE A 263 13.10 -26.82 -6.57
C ILE A 263 13.76 -27.03 -7.94
N ASN A 264 13.80 -25.95 -8.73
CA ASN A 264 14.50 -25.89 -10.01
C ASN A 264 14.90 -24.43 -10.31
N ASN A 265 15.36 -24.14 -11.50
CA ASN A 265 15.83 -22.80 -11.89
C ASN A 265 14.79 -21.68 -11.74
N MET A 266 13.50 -22.01 -11.69
CA MET A 266 12.40 -21.04 -11.66
C MET A 266 11.46 -21.19 -10.44
N ASP A 267 11.51 -22.32 -9.75
CA ASP A 267 10.56 -22.65 -8.67
C ASP A 267 11.21 -22.58 -7.30
N VAL A 268 10.52 -21.90 -6.40
CA VAL A 268 10.95 -21.70 -5.01
C VAL A 268 9.87 -22.23 -4.07
N ASN A 269 10.31 -22.95 -3.03
CA ASN A 269 9.49 -23.27 -1.87
C ASN A 269 10.07 -22.56 -0.65
N LEU A 270 9.21 -21.90 0.13
CA LEU A 270 9.54 -21.24 1.39
C LEU A 270 8.80 -21.93 2.50
N LYS A 271 9.52 -22.57 3.42
CA LYS A 271 8.95 -23.05 4.66
C LYS A 271 9.07 -21.95 5.71
N ILE A 272 7.94 -21.53 6.25
CA ILE A 272 7.83 -20.45 7.24
C ILE A 272 7.35 -21.07 8.55
N THR A 273 8.11 -20.85 9.61
CA THR A 273 7.88 -21.43 10.95
C THR A 273 7.85 -20.32 12.00
N ASN A 274 7.56 -20.70 13.23
CA ASN A 274 7.50 -19.77 14.36
C ASN A 274 6.43 -18.67 14.20
N ILE A 275 5.32 -19.03 13.60
CA ILE A 275 4.18 -18.12 13.33
C ILE A 275 3.30 -18.06 14.58
N LYS A 276 2.93 -16.84 14.98
CA LYS A 276 1.99 -16.57 16.07
C LYS A 276 0.62 -16.20 15.52
N LYS A 277 -0.43 -16.55 16.24
CA LYS A 277 -1.82 -16.16 15.94
C LYS A 277 -2.01 -14.64 16.05
N ASN A 278 -2.99 -14.11 15.32
CA ASN A 278 -3.37 -12.68 15.31
C ASN A 278 -2.23 -11.71 14.99
N LYS A 279 -1.27 -12.16 14.19
CA LYS A 279 -0.14 -11.33 13.74
C LYS A 279 -0.19 -11.07 12.24
N ARG A 280 0.49 -10.01 11.85
CA ARG A 280 0.68 -9.62 10.46
C ARG A 280 2.14 -9.81 10.09
N TYR A 281 2.38 -10.59 9.05
CA TYR A 281 3.71 -10.86 8.50
C TYR A 281 3.84 -10.22 7.14
N ARG A 282 5.05 -9.79 6.81
CA ARG A 282 5.41 -9.28 5.48
C ARG A 282 6.51 -10.17 4.91
N LEU A 283 6.13 -10.96 3.93
CA LEU A 283 7.08 -11.69 3.10
C LEU A 283 7.60 -10.74 2.03
N ASN A 284 8.91 -10.67 1.87
CA ASN A 284 9.58 -9.92 0.82
C ASN A 284 10.59 -10.82 0.13
N CYS A 285 10.57 -10.85 -1.20
CA CYS A 285 11.58 -11.53 -2.00
C CYS A 285 12.22 -10.51 -2.96
N THR A 286 13.53 -10.52 -3.04
CA THR A 286 14.31 -9.59 -3.87
C THR A 286 15.30 -10.32 -4.74
N TYR A 287 15.58 -9.74 -5.90
CA TYR A 287 16.58 -10.21 -6.86
C TYR A 287 17.32 -9.01 -7.46
N PHE A 288 18.62 -9.11 -7.65
CA PHE A 288 19.41 -8.15 -8.41
C PHE A 288 19.86 -8.79 -9.72
N ASP A 289 19.61 -8.11 -10.84
CA ASP A 289 20.18 -8.53 -12.12
C ASP A 289 21.64 -8.09 -12.27
N GLU A 290 22.27 -8.49 -13.39
CA GLU A 290 23.67 -8.14 -13.72
C GLU A 290 23.91 -6.61 -13.80
N LYS A 291 22.87 -5.84 -14.14
CA LYS A 291 22.87 -4.36 -14.18
C LYS A 291 22.61 -3.75 -12.80
N ARG A 292 22.53 -4.55 -11.75
CA ARG A 292 22.16 -4.16 -10.37
C ARG A 292 20.76 -3.53 -10.25
N THR A 293 19.85 -3.86 -11.18
CA THR A 293 18.44 -3.49 -11.03
C THR A 293 17.82 -4.35 -9.93
N LEU A 294 17.17 -3.70 -8.96
CA LEU A 294 16.44 -4.38 -7.90
C LEU A 294 15.07 -4.81 -8.40
N PHE A 295 14.79 -6.10 -8.31
CA PHE A 295 13.44 -6.66 -8.49
C PHE A 295 12.88 -7.02 -7.12
N TRP A 296 11.60 -6.68 -6.88
CA TRP A 296 10.99 -6.86 -5.57
C TRP A 296 9.58 -7.45 -5.71
N TYR A 297 9.30 -8.46 -4.91
CA TYR A 297 7.97 -9.01 -4.65
C TYR A 297 7.69 -8.94 -3.16
N GLY A 298 6.51 -8.47 -2.79
CA GLY A 298 6.04 -8.47 -1.42
C GLY A 298 4.66 -9.10 -1.28
N LYS A 299 4.41 -9.71 -0.14
CA LYS A 299 3.08 -10.24 0.21
C LYS A 299 2.81 -10.03 1.68
N MET A 300 1.62 -9.57 2.01
CA MET A 300 1.15 -9.53 3.39
C MET A 300 0.45 -10.84 3.73
N ILE A 301 0.74 -11.34 4.92
CA ILE A 301 0.19 -12.56 5.47
C ILE A 301 -0.41 -12.20 6.82
N LYS A 302 -1.69 -12.43 7.02
CA LYS A 302 -2.39 -12.21 8.28
C LYS A 302 -2.78 -13.56 8.87
N THR A 303 -2.38 -13.81 10.09
CA THR A 303 -2.87 -14.95 10.87
C THR A 303 -4.04 -14.50 11.74
N THR A 304 -5.08 -15.31 11.81
CA THR A 304 -6.19 -15.19 12.74
C THR A 304 -6.13 -16.29 13.78
N GLN A 305 -7.17 -16.47 14.60
CA GLN A 305 -7.28 -17.62 15.51
C GLN A 305 -7.33 -18.96 14.76
N GLU A 306 -7.97 -18.97 13.60
CA GLU A 306 -8.35 -20.20 12.87
C GLU A 306 -7.78 -20.30 11.46
N SER A 307 -7.20 -19.19 10.92
CA SER A 307 -6.81 -19.17 9.52
C SER A 307 -5.57 -18.32 9.26
N ILE A 308 -5.01 -18.51 8.07
CA ILE A 308 -3.95 -17.68 7.48
C ILE A 308 -4.54 -17.06 6.21
N ILE A 309 -4.50 -15.73 6.12
CA ILE A 309 -5.04 -14.93 5.01
C ILE A 309 -3.88 -14.27 4.27
N PHE A 310 -3.96 -14.25 2.96
CA PHE A 310 -2.90 -13.78 2.06
C PHE A 310 -3.38 -12.73 1.09
#